data_e8fe4ea3ef5608aabe112c1a8154599a
#
_entry.id   e8fe4ea3ef5608aabe112c1a8154599a
#
_cell.length_a   1.000
_cell.length_b   1.000
_cell.length_c   1.000
_cell.angle_alpha   90.00
_cell.angle_beta   90.00
_cell.angle_gamma   90.00
#
_symmetry.space_group_name_H-M   'P 1'
#
loop_
_entity.id
_entity.type
_entity.pdbx_description
1 polymer ?
#
loop_
_entity_poly.entity_id
_entity_poly.type
_entity_poly.pdbx_seq_one_letter_code
_entity_poly.pdbx_strand_id
1 'polypeptide(L)'
;DLKALKRLRSLGLTEPDFTALPEYADTLEELSLSGRLSKKSGACLSALTRLKALSLNGTTLESFACIGKLKLTSLYIYGNRPNSPAGLEALSSLRALRVKNNSSWTDFSFLAELGNLESLCLEYCAKLRTLVPLDTLHQLRYVRLGNCDSLEDLSSLRSIPVDCEVFATGRKLLQAGIAYEYSPKTGVAEWCREASLNLPAELLARGRKVQ
;
A
#
# COMPACT_ATOMS: atom_id res chain seq x y z
N ASP A 1 4.37 -30.33 13.20
CA ASP A 1 4.61 -30.84 11.85
C ASP A 1 3.50 -30.31 10.93
N LEU A 2 3.81 -29.30 10.13
CA LEU A 2 2.86 -28.68 9.20
C LEU A 2 2.47 -29.61 8.04
N LYS A 3 3.25 -30.66 7.79
CA LYS A 3 3.04 -31.63 6.69
C LYS A 3 1.69 -32.35 6.73
N ALA A 4 1.05 -32.40 7.90
CA ALA A 4 -0.29 -32.98 8.06
C ALA A 4 -1.42 -32.06 7.53
N LEU A 5 -1.14 -30.76 7.28
CA LEU A 5 -2.16 -29.76 6.97
C LEU A 5 -2.36 -29.56 5.46
N LYS A 6 -2.71 -30.61 4.74
CA LYS A 6 -2.86 -30.64 3.27
C LYS A 6 -3.88 -29.64 2.67
N ARG A 7 -4.65 -28.93 3.50
CA ARG A 7 -5.68 -27.96 3.06
C ARG A 7 -5.49 -26.56 3.65
N LEU A 8 -4.25 -26.27 4.06
CA LEU A 8 -3.94 -24.99 4.67
C LEU A 8 -4.12 -23.84 3.65
N ARG A 9 -4.99 -22.88 3.97
CA ARG A 9 -5.24 -21.71 3.10
C ARG A 9 -4.62 -20.43 3.66
N SER A 10 -4.49 -20.33 4.98
CA SER A 10 -3.92 -19.15 5.65
C SER A 10 -2.84 -19.59 6.63
N LEU A 11 -1.70 -18.90 6.62
CA LEU A 11 -0.55 -19.21 7.45
C LEU A 11 0.14 -17.95 7.93
N GLY A 12 0.39 -17.86 9.24
CA GLY A 12 1.25 -16.85 9.85
C GLY A 12 2.53 -17.46 10.38
N LEU A 13 3.68 -16.87 10.06
CA LEU A 13 4.98 -17.35 10.51
C LEU A 13 5.83 -16.19 11.05
N THR A 14 6.48 -16.42 12.18
CA THR A 14 7.45 -15.50 12.77
C THR A 14 8.83 -16.14 12.68
N GLU A 15 9.81 -15.40 12.16
CA GLU A 15 11.18 -15.87 11.91
C GLU A 15 11.22 -17.25 11.20
N PRO A 16 10.55 -17.37 10.07
CA PRO A 16 10.30 -18.66 9.48
C PRO A 16 11.53 -19.27 8.82
N ASP A 17 11.72 -20.56 9.02
CA ASP A 17 12.49 -21.39 8.12
C ASP A 17 11.59 -21.79 6.94
N PHE A 18 11.87 -21.23 5.76
CA PHE A 18 11.00 -21.33 4.57
C PHE A 18 11.10 -22.65 3.83
N THR A 19 11.89 -23.60 4.28
CA THR A 19 12.13 -24.84 3.52
C THR A 19 10.86 -25.66 3.27
N ALA A 20 9.83 -25.50 4.11
CA ALA A 20 8.56 -26.22 3.99
C ALA A 20 7.46 -25.49 3.21
N LEU A 21 7.61 -24.19 2.89
CA LEU A 21 6.54 -23.44 2.23
C LEU A 21 6.14 -23.96 0.84
N PRO A 22 7.06 -24.44 -0.02
CA PRO A 22 6.68 -25.00 -1.32
C PRO A 22 5.69 -26.16 -1.24
N GLU A 23 5.65 -26.89 -0.13
CA GLU A 23 4.70 -27.99 0.08
C GLU A 23 3.22 -27.52 0.11
N TYR A 24 2.99 -26.21 0.32
CA TYR A 24 1.65 -25.59 0.38
C TYR A 24 1.34 -24.73 -0.85
N ALA A 25 2.16 -24.79 -1.88
CA ALA A 25 2.04 -23.93 -3.07
C ALA A 25 0.65 -24.02 -3.72
N ASP A 26 0.02 -25.19 -3.69
CA ASP A 26 -1.27 -25.46 -4.32
C ASP A 26 -2.49 -25.12 -3.46
N THR A 27 -2.32 -24.73 -2.19
CA THR A 27 -3.43 -24.51 -1.27
C THR A 27 -3.42 -23.17 -0.58
N LEU A 28 -2.21 -22.58 -0.39
CA LEU A 28 -2.06 -21.36 0.40
C LEU A 28 -2.55 -20.13 -0.37
N GLU A 29 -3.54 -19.46 0.21
CA GLU A 29 -4.13 -18.23 -0.35
C GLU A 29 -3.71 -16.99 0.43
N GLU A 30 -3.38 -17.12 1.72
CA GLU A 30 -2.99 -16.03 2.58
C GLU A 30 -1.72 -16.37 3.37
N LEU A 31 -0.76 -15.46 3.39
CA LEU A 31 0.50 -15.62 4.11
C LEU A 31 0.87 -14.34 4.86
N SER A 32 1.13 -14.48 6.15
CA SER A 32 1.67 -13.41 6.99
C SER A 32 3.06 -13.81 7.49
N LEU A 33 4.05 -12.97 7.23
CA LEU A 33 5.44 -13.19 7.60
C LEU A 33 5.94 -12.08 8.50
N SER A 34 6.63 -12.44 9.57
CA SER A 34 7.30 -11.51 10.48
C SER A 34 8.75 -11.93 10.71
N GLY A 35 9.64 -10.95 10.92
CA GLY A 35 11.05 -11.20 11.19
C GLY A 35 11.94 -11.29 9.94
N ARG A 36 13.19 -11.76 10.13
CA ARG A 36 14.17 -11.78 9.05
C ARG A 36 13.92 -12.91 8.07
N LEU A 37 13.92 -12.56 6.79
CA LEU A 37 13.86 -13.51 5.69
C LEU A 37 15.26 -13.72 5.10
N SER A 38 15.64 -14.97 4.89
CA SER A 38 16.89 -15.30 4.19
C SER A 38 16.72 -15.09 2.67
N LYS A 39 17.83 -15.01 1.92
CA LYS A 39 17.79 -14.96 0.44
C LYS A 39 17.00 -16.12 -0.18
N LYS A 40 17.13 -17.32 0.42
CA LYS A 40 16.39 -18.52 -0.01
C LYS A 40 14.88 -18.37 0.16
N SER A 41 14.45 -17.58 1.16
CA SER A 41 13.04 -17.34 1.45
C SER A 41 12.30 -16.64 0.30
N GLY A 42 12.95 -15.69 -0.39
CA GLY A 42 12.37 -15.03 -1.55
C GLY A 42 12.04 -16.00 -2.69
N ALA A 43 12.94 -16.95 -2.97
CA ALA A 43 12.71 -17.98 -4.00
C ALA A 43 11.51 -18.88 -3.65
N CYS A 44 11.35 -19.21 -2.38
CA CYS A 44 10.21 -20.02 -1.92
C CYS A 44 8.87 -19.29 -2.08
N LEU A 45 8.85 -17.94 -1.89
CA LEU A 45 7.63 -17.15 -2.09
C LEU A 45 7.12 -17.24 -3.54
N SER A 46 8.02 -17.21 -4.51
CA SER A 46 7.62 -17.26 -5.94
C SER A 46 6.91 -18.57 -6.35
N ALA A 47 7.06 -19.64 -5.55
CA ALA A 47 6.39 -20.91 -5.76
C ALA A 47 4.91 -20.91 -5.32
N LEU A 48 4.49 -19.95 -4.50
CA LEU A 48 3.14 -19.87 -3.92
C LEU A 48 2.13 -19.28 -4.92
N THR A 49 1.91 -19.94 -6.04
CA THR A 49 1.16 -19.39 -7.18
C THR A 49 -0.32 -19.13 -6.91
N ARG A 50 -0.89 -19.72 -5.87
CA ARG A 50 -2.28 -19.49 -5.44
C ARG A 50 -2.44 -18.36 -4.42
N LEU A 51 -1.32 -17.77 -3.98
CA LEU A 51 -1.35 -16.73 -2.96
C LEU A 51 -2.07 -15.48 -3.48
N LYS A 52 -3.04 -15.00 -2.71
CA LYS A 52 -3.86 -13.82 -2.99
C LYS A 52 -3.53 -12.67 -2.03
N ALA A 53 -3.23 -12.99 -0.78
CA ALA A 53 -2.92 -12.00 0.24
C ALA A 53 -1.55 -12.28 0.89
N LEU A 54 -0.69 -11.26 0.91
CA LEU A 54 0.62 -11.32 1.54
C LEU A 54 0.79 -10.16 2.52
N SER A 55 1.17 -10.50 3.75
CA SER A 55 1.53 -9.53 4.79
C SER A 55 2.99 -9.72 5.19
N LEU A 56 3.76 -8.63 5.14
CA LEU A 56 5.18 -8.58 5.45
C LEU A 56 5.40 -7.63 6.62
N ASN A 57 5.64 -8.16 7.82
CA ASN A 57 5.79 -7.39 9.05
C ASN A 57 7.23 -7.37 9.53
N GLY A 58 7.92 -6.23 9.37
CA GLY A 58 9.33 -6.10 9.75
C GLY A 58 10.27 -7.05 9.01
N THR A 59 9.84 -7.57 7.87
CA THR A 59 10.61 -8.54 7.10
C THR A 59 11.70 -7.88 6.27
N THR A 60 12.81 -8.57 6.09
CA THR A 60 13.93 -8.11 5.26
C THR A 60 13.97 -8.87 3.94
N LEU A 61 13.14 -8.48 2.99
CA LEU A 61 13.33 -8.91 1.59
C LEU A 61 14.46 -8.09 0.94
N GLU A 62 15.23 -8.70 0.06
CA GLU A 62 16.21 -7.95 -0.74
C GLU A 62 15.54 -7.18 -1.89
N SER A 63 14.48 -7.75 -2.46
CA SER A 63 13.70 -7.15 -3.55
C SER A 63 12.30 -7.76 -3.60
N PHE A 64 11.33 -6.99 -4.08
CA PHE A 64 9.98 -7.49 -4.34
C PHE A 64 9.87 -8.28 -5.66
N ALA A 65 10.92 -8.34 -6.46
CA ALA A 65 10.91 -9.12 -7.72
C ALA A 65 10.57 -10.61 -7.49
N CYS A 66 10.88 -11.17 -6.31
CA CYS A 66 10.53 -12.54 -5.97
C CYS A 66 9.02 -12.81 -5.87
N ILE A 67 8.21 -11.78 -5.66
CA ILE A 67 6.75 -11.88 -5.61
C ILE A 67 6.05 -11.30 -6.86
N GLY A 68 6.78 -10.66 -7.77
CA GLY A 68 6.23 -9.97 -8.93
C GLY A 68 5.45 -10.87 -9.90
N LYS A 69 5.67 -12.19 -9.86
CA LYS A 69 4.93 -13.17 -10.67
C LYS A 69 3.65 -13.68 -10.00
N LEU A 70 3.44 -13.37 -8.72
CA LEU A 70 2.27 -13.78 -7.97
C LEU A 70 1.04 -12.94 -8.38
N LYS A 71 -0.11 -13.57 -8.40
CA LYS A 71 -1.39 -12.89 -8.67
C LYS A 71 -2.01 -12.37 -7.37
N LEU A 72 -1.23 -11.58 -6.63
CA LEU A 72 -1.71 -10.99 -5.38
C LEU A 72 -2.84 -9.99 -5.64
N THR A 73 -3.86 -10.06 -4.80
CA THR A 73 -4.93 -9.07 -4.75
C THR A 73 -4.79 -8.13 -3.56
N SER A 74 -4.04 -8.55 -2.53
CA SER A 74 -3.78 -7.73 -1.34
C SER A 74 -2.33 -7.87 -0.90
N LEU A 75 -1.68 -6.73 -0.64
CA LEU A 75 -0.32 -6.67 -0.10
C LEU A 75 -0.24 -5.66 1.05
N TYR A 76 0.22 -6.14 2.20
CA TYR A 76 0.52 -5.32 3.36
C TYR A 76 2.02 -5.35 3.68
N ILE A 77 2.64 -4.18 3.78
CA ILE A 77 4.06 -3.98 4.05
C ILE A 77 4.19 -3.09 5.28
N TYR A 78 4.79 -3.60 6.36
CA TYR A 78 5.01 -2.87 7.60
C TYR A 78 6.48 -2.87 7.99
N GLY A 79 7.06 -1.68 8.14
CA GLY A 79 8.41 -1.50 8.67
C GLY A 79 9.49 -2.20 7.85
N ASN A 80 9.31 -2.35 6.56
CA ASN A 80 10.15 -3.20 5.74
C ASN A 80 11.40 -2.51 5.19
N ARG A 81 12.41 -3.34 5.04
CA ARG A 81 13.52 -3.11 4.13
C ARG A 81 13.40 -4.14 3.00
N PRO A 82 13.21 -3.80 1.78
CA PRO A 82 14.22 -3.19 0.94
C PRO A 82 14.11 -1.67 0.92
N ASN A 83 15.27 -1.05 0.60
CA ASN A 83 15.34 0.40 0.46
C ASN A 83 14.67 0.91 -0.83
N SER A 84 14.14 0.01 -1.64
CA SER A 84 13.51 0.29 -2.92
C SER A 84 12.21 -0.52 -3.06
N PRO A 85 11.15 0.06 -3.65
CA PRO A 85 9.91 -0.65 -3.99
C PRO A 85 10.03 -1.49 -5.26
N ALA A 86 11.21 -1.55 -5.90
CA ALA A 86 11.42 -2.24 -7.18
C ALA A 86 10.90 -3.69 -7.16
N GLY A 87 10.11 -4.03 -8.16
CA GLY A 87 9.41 -5.31 -8.30
C GLY A 87 7.93 -5.24 -7.94
N LEU A 88 7.45 -4.17 -7.25
CA LEU A 88 6.03 -3.98 -6.98
C LEU A 88 5.24 -3.59 -8.23
N GLU A 89 5.86 -2.94 -9.20
CA GLU A 89 5.28 -2.58 -10.50
C GLU A 89 4.74 -3.79 -11.27
N ALA A 90 5.27 -4.99 -11.01
CA ALA A 90 4.85 -6.22 -11.66
C ALA A 90 3.52 -6.79 -11.11
N LEU A 91 3.03 -6.29 -9.97
CA LEU A 91 1.83 -6.81 -9.30
C LEU A 91 0.53 -6.24 -9.88
N SER A 92 0.34 -6.34 -11.18
CA SER A 92 -0.80 -5.76 -11.89
C SER A 92 -2.18 -6.26 -11.44
N SER A 93 -2.27 -7.40 -10.75
CA SER A 93 -3.52 -7.93 -10.17
C SER A 93 -3.89 -7.31 -8.82
N LEU A 94 -3.04 -6.43 -8.26
CA LEU A 94 -3.22 -5.90 -6.92
C LEU A 94 -4.43 -4.97 -6.84
N ARG A 95 -5.30 -5.21 -5.86
CA ARG A 95 -6.49 -4.39 -5.56
C ARG A 95 -6.32 -3.58 -4.29
N ALA A 96 -5.58 -4.10 -3.32
CA ALA A 96 -5.31 -3.41 -2.07
C ALA A 96 -3.82 -3.39 -1.76
N LEU A 97 -3.27 -2.18 -1.58
CA LEU A 97 -1.89 -1.96 -1.14
C LEU A 97 -1.88 -1.15 0.14
N ARG A 98 -1.22 -1.68 1.16
CA ARG A 98 -0.93 -0.95 2.39
C ARG A 98 0.56 -0.96 2.68
N VAL A 99 1.14 0.24 2.80
CA VAL A 99 2.53 0.43 3.23
C VAL A 99 2.53 1.27 4.50
N LYS A 100 3.12 0.75 5.56
CA LYS A 100 3.17 1.43 6.86
C LYS A 100 4.57 1.41 7.46
N ASN A 101 4.94 2.52 8.11
CA ASN A 101 6.25 2.71 8.76
C ASN A 101 7.42 2.52 7.79
N ASN A 102 7.31 3.02 6.58
CA ASN A 102 8.40 3.02 5.62
C ASN A 102 9.18 4.34 5.68
N SER A 103 10.42 4.28 6.14
CA SER A 103 11.30 5.44 6.27
C SER A 103 12.35 5.54 5.16
N SER A 104 12.37 4.62 4.21
CA SER A 104 13.40 4.53 3.17
C SER A 104 12.95 4.96 1.79
N TRP A 105 11.75 4.63 1.38
CA TRP A 105 11.30 4.90 0.02
C TRP A 105 11.05 6.39 -0.23
N THR A 106 11.65 6.88 -1.29
CA THR A 106 11.45 8.24 -1.80
C THR A 106 10.64 8.25 -3.10
N ASP A 107 10.65 7.11 -3.82
CA ASP A 107 9.99 6.92 -5.09
C ASP A 107 8.80 5.97 -4.95
N PHE A 108 7.64 6.42 -5.38
CA PHE A 108 6.38 5.67 -5.41
C PHE A 108 5.83 5.56 -6.84
N SER A 109 6.70 5.74 -7.87
CA SER A 109 6.31 5.68 -9.29
C SER A 109 5.69 4.35 -9.71
N PHE A 110 6.04 3.25 -9.02
CA PHE A 110 5.46 1.93 -9.25
C PHE A 110 3.93 1.90 -9.13
N LEU A 111 3.33 2.87 -8.40
CA LEU A 111 1.87 2.95 -8.25
C LEU A 111 1.16 3.13 -9.59
N ALA A 112 1.78 3.83 -10.54
CA ALA A 112 1.19 4.06 -11.87
C ALA A 112 0.92 2.76 -12.65
N GLU A 113 1.65 1.68 -12.34
CA GLU A 113 1.53 0.38 -12.99
C GLU A 113 0.43 -0.50 -12.36
N LEU A 114 -0.13 -0.08 -11.22
CA LEU A 114 -1.11 -0.87 -10.47
C LEU A 114 -2.57 -0.50 -10.84
N GLY A 115 -2.90 -0.51 -12.13
CA GLY A 115 -4.18 -0.02 -12.66
C GLY A 115 -5.45 -0.67 -12.09
N ASN A 116 -5.34 -1.84 -11.46
CA ASN A 116 -6.45 -2.51 -10.78
C ASN A 116 -6.60 -2.14 -9.29
N LEU A 117 -5.81 -1.16 -8.80
CA LEU A 117 -5.82 -0.80 -7.40
C LEU A 117 -7.13 -0.11 -7.00
N GLU A 118 -7.81 -0.66 -6.01
CA GLU A 118 -9.05 -0.15 -5.44
C GLU A 118 -8.82 0.58 -4.10
N SER A 119 -7.79 0.16 -3.35
CA SER A 119 -7.45 0.73 -2.05
C SER A 119 -5.95 0.96 -1.91
N LEU A 120 -5.57 2.21 -1.63
CA LEU A 120 -4.21 2.63 -1.35
C LEU A 120 -4.12 3.19 0.06
N CYS A 121 -3.25 2.62 0.90
CA CYS A 121 -2.99 3.13 2.24
C CYS A 121 -1.47 3.29 2.45
N LEU A 122 -1.02 4.53 2.58
CA LEU A 122 0.36 4.89 2.90
C LEU A 122 0.36 5.60 4.25
N GLU A 123 0.93 4.97 5.28
CA GLU A 123 0.97 5.53 6.64
C GLU A 123 2.41 5.57 7.17
N TYR A 124 2.78 6.69 7.77
CA TYR A 124 4.14 6.89 8.32
C TYR A 124 5.24 6.65 7.28
N CYS A 125 5.00 7.06 6.04
CA CYS A 125 5.99 7.04 4.96
C CYS A 125 6.80 8.33 5.04
N ALA A 126 7.86 8.34 5.86
CA ALA A 126 8.55 9.55 6.29
C ALA A 126 9.23 10.34 5.17
N LYS A 127 9.56 9.70 4.03
CA LYS A 127 10.20 10.34 2.88
C LYS A 127 9.27 10.56 1.68
N LEU A 128 7.99 10.21 1.79
CA LEU A 128 6.99 10.50 0.78
C LEU A 128 6.78 12.01 0.70
N ARG A 129 7.22 12.66 -0.38
CA ARG A 129 7.05 14.10 -0.62
C ARG A 129 5.90 14.40 -1.56
N THR A 130 5.84 13.64 -2.64
CA THR A 130 4.84 13.77 -3.70
C THR A 130 4.36 12.39 -4.08
N LEU A 131 3.16 12.30 -4.59
CA LEU A 131 2.68 11.10 -5.28
C LEU A 131 2.91 11.28 -6.77
N VAL A 132 3.13 10.18 -7.47
CA VAL A 132 3.04 10.18 -8.94
C VAL A 132 1.62 10.51 -9.37
N PRO A 133 1.39 10.96 -10.61
CA PRO A 133 0.06 11.04 -11.17
C PRO A 133 -0.67 9.70 -11.00
N LEU A 134 -1.85 9.74 -10.40
CA LEU A 134 -2.67 8.55 -10.13
C LEU A 134 -3.77 8.39 -11.20
N ASP A 135 -3.54 8.96 -12.37
CA ASP A 135 -4.47 9.01 -13.51
C ASP A 135 -4.73 7.64 -14.14
N THR A 136 -3.83 6.69 -13.94
CA THR A 136 -4.02 5.29 -14.37
C THR A 136 -4.87 4.46 -13.39
N LEU A 137 -5.12 4.96 -12.18
CA LEU A 137 -5.81 4.22 -11.11
C LEU A 137 -7.34 4.44 -11.14
N HIS A 138 -7.97 4.10 -12.25
CA HIS A 138 -9.42 4.32 -12.46
C HIS A 138 -10.34 3.50 -11.56
N GLN A 139 -9.81 2.45 -10.90
CA GLN A 139 -10.58 1.61 -9.97
C GLN A 139 -10.47 2.06 -8.51
N LEU A 140 -9.71 3.13 -8.25
CA LEU A 140 -9.41 3.57 -6.90
C LEU A 140 -10.67 4.08 -6.18
N ARG A 141 -10.96 3.51 -5.01
CA ARG A 141 -12.12 3.83 -4.17
C ARG A 141 -11.75 4.37 -2.80
N TYR A 142 -10.51 4.10 -2.38
CA TYR A 142 -10.03 4.51 -1.07
C TYR A 142 -8.57 4.89 -1.12
N VAL A 143 -8.24 6.09 -0.62
CA VAL A 143 -6.86 6.57 -0.46
C VAL A 143 -6.66 7.06 0.97
N ARG A 144 -5.67 6.49 1.67
CA ARG A 144 -5.23 6.96 2.98
C ARG A 144 -3.76 7.33 2.95
N LEU A 145 -3.46 8.59 3.26
CA LEU A 145 -2.13 9.17 3.38
C LEU A 145 -1.95 9.64 4.82
N GLY A 146 -1.68 8.70 5.74
CA GLY A 146 -1.67 8.97 7.18
C GLY A 146 -0.27 9.27 7.71
N ASN A 147 -0.08 10.42 8.38
CA ASN A 147 1.17 10.78 9.05
C ASN A 147 2.42 10.67 8.14
N CYS A 148 2.28 11.08 6.89
CA CYS A 148 3.37 11.21 5.94
C CYS A 148 4.00 12.59 6.09
N ASP A 149 4.89 12.76 7.07
CA ASP A 149 5.39 14.06 7.54
C ASP A 149 6.11 14.89 6.49
N SER A 150 6.62 14.28 5.43
CA SER A 150 7.28 14.99 4.33
C SER A 150 6.36 15.31 3.16
N LEU A 151 5.10 14.86 3.18
CA LEU A 151 4.16 15.09 2.09
C LEU A 151 3.85 16.57 1.92
N GLU A 152 4.10 17.09 0.74
CA GLU A 152 4.01 18.52 0.40
C GLU A 152 3.00 18.79 -0.71
N ASP A 153 2.73 17.82 -1.57
CA ASP A 153 1.91 17.98 -2.76
C ASP A 153 0.85 16.87 -2.87
N LEU A 154 -0.40 17.28 -2.98
CA LEU A 154 -1.57 16.43 -3.19
C LEU A 154 -2.17 16.58 -4.58
N SER A 155 -1.49 17.26 -5.50
CA SER A 155 -2.01 17.57 -6.85
C SER A 155 -2.38 16.33 -7.65
N SER A 156 -1.67 15.21 -7.43
CA SER A 156 -1.95 13.91 -8.06
C SER A 156 -3.32 13.32 -7.68
N LEU A 157 -3.92 13.76 -6.56
CA LEU A 157 -5.27 13.35 -6.17
C LEU A 157 -6.35 13.94 -7.10
N ARG A 158 -5.98 14.89 -7.99
CA ARG A 158 -6.88 15.48 -8.98
C ARG A 158 -7.44 14.45 -9.95
N SER A 159 -6.64 13.45 -10.27
CA SER A 159 -6.93 12.41 -11.28
C SER A 159 -7.72 11.22 -10.75
N ILE A 160 -7.89 11.09 -9.43
CA ILE A 160 -8.60 9.93 -8.85
C ILE A 160 -10.11 9.99 -9.12
N PRO A 161 -10.84 8.85 -9.10
CA PRO A 161 -12.27 8.80 -9.28
C PRO A 161 -13.04 9.73 -8.31
N VAL A 162 -14.16 10.29 -8.77
CA VAL A 162 -14.96 11.26 -7.98
C VAL A 162 -15.61 10.65 -6.73
N ASP A 163 -15.84 9.36 -6.72
CA ASP A 163 -16.41 8.60 -5.61
C ASP A 163 -15.34 7.99 -4.68
N CYS A 164 -14.06 8.26 -4.93
CA CYS A 164 -12.97 7.80 -4.09
C CYS A 164 -12.99 8.51 -2.74
N GLU A 165 -12.95 7.73 -1.65
CA GLU A 165 -12.75 8.26 -0.30
C GLU A 165 -11.27 8.61 -0.10
N VAL A 166 -10.97 9.81 0.40
CA VAL A 166 -9.60 10.26 0.63
C VAL A 166 -9.43 10.73 2.06
N PHE A 167 -8.36 10.26 2.69
CA PHE A 167 -7.90 10.72 3.99
C PHE A 167 -6.42 11.08 3.90
N ALA A 168 -6.04 12.29 4.27
CA ALA A 168 -4.66 12.72 4.25
C ALA A 168 -4.30 13.49 5.53
N THR A 169 -3.27 13.03 6.24
CA THR A 169 -2.70 13.71 7.42
C THR A 169 -1.18 13.65 7.39
N GLY A 170 -0.54 14.64 7.99
CA GLY A 170 0.91 14.69 8.14
C GLY A 170 1.33 15.97 8.81
N ARG A 171 2.56 16.04 9.34
CA ARG A 171 3.05 17.21 10.06
C ARG A 171 3.01 18.47 9.22
N LYS A 172 3.50 18.42 7.97
CA LYS A 172 3.48 19.57 7.07
C LYS A 172 2.07 19.97 6.68
N LEU A 173 1.19 18.99 6.43
CA LEU A 173 -0.21 19.23 6.15
C LEU A 173 -0.89 19.92 7.34
N LEU A 174 -0.65 19.44 8.57
CA LEU A 174 -1.20 20.03 9.80
C LEU A 174 -0.64 21.42 10.08
N GLN A 175 0.67 21.65 9.91
CA GLN A 175 1.29 22.98 10.07
C GLN A 175 0.75 23.99 9.06
N ALA A 176 0.38 23.50 7.90
CA ALA A 176 -0.26 24.28 6.85
C ALA A 176 -1.78 24.42 7.06
N GLY A 177 -2.35 23.91 8.15
CA GLY A 177 -3.78 23.98 8.47
C GLY A 177 -4.62 22.95 7.71
N ILE A 178 -4.00 21.89 7.17
CA ILE A 178 -4.70 20.88 6.37
C ILE A 178 -4.74 19.56 7.13
N ALA A 179 -5.92 19.18 7.61
CA ALA A 179 -6.33 17.80 7.77
C ALA A 179 -7.41 17.55 6.71
N TYR A 180 -7.20 16.55 5.88
CA TYR A 180 -8.15 16.23 4.83
C TYR A 180 -8.79 14.88 5.08
N GLU A 181 -10.09 14.89 5.25
CA GLU A 181 -10.94 13.72 5.24
C GLU A 181 -12.11 13.96 4.29
N TYR A 182 -12.26 13.11 3.30
CA TYR A 182 -13.38 13.13 2.37
C TYR A 182 -14.00 11.76 2.25
N SER A 183 -15.28 11.65 2.54
CA SER A 183 -16.06 10.45 2.32
C SER A 183 -17.34 10.77 1.57
N PRO A 184 -17.56 10.21 0.38
CA PRO A 184 -18.80 10.37 -0.36
C PRO A 184 -20.02 9.84 0.39
N LYS A 185 -19.82 8.84 1.27
CA LYS A 185 -20.91 8.19 2.02
C LYS A 185 -21.41 9.02 3.18
N THR A 186 -20.52 9.75 3.84
CA THR A 186 -20.86 10.52 5.04
C THR A 186 -21.14 11.98 4.73
N GLY A 187 -20.77 12.45 3.54
CA GLY A 187 -20.91 13.85 3.18
C GLY A 187 -20.06 14.81 4.02
N VAL A 188 -19.19 14.28 4.90
CA VAL A 188 -18.36 15.06 5.80
C VAL A 188 -17.00 15.26 5.17
N ALA A 189 -16.72 16.48 4.75
CA ALA A 189 -15.38 16.96 4.49
C ALA A 189 -15.02 17.95 5.58
N GLU A 190 -14.23 17.55 6.56
CA GLU A 190 -13.63 18.50 7.50
C GLU A 190 -12.38 19.11 6.88
N TRP A 191 -12.51 20.37 6.49
CA TRP A 191 -11.40 21.21 6.08
C TRP A 191 -10.90 22.02 7.26
N CYS A 192 -9.67 21.80 7.68
CA CYS A 192 -8.94 22.84 8.36
C CYS A 192 -8.44 23.84 7.32
N ARG A 193 -8.87 25.08 7.46
CA ARG A 193 -8.67 26.19 6.54
C ARG A 193 -7.21 26.56 6.38
N GLU A 194 -6.93 27.05 5.17
CA GLU A 194 -5.85 27.97 4.82
C GLU A 194 -4.44 27.42 4.93
N ALA A 195 -4.03 26.73 3.90
CA ALA A 195 -2.63 26.63 3.64
C ALA A 195 -2.33 26.69 2.15
N SER A 196 -1.21 27.33 1.88
CA SER A 196 -0.57 27.46 0.60
C SER A 196 -0.08 26.14 -0.01
N LEU A 197 -0.72 25.02 0.30
CA LEU A 197 -0.47 23.75 -0.37
C LEU A 197 -1.35 23.70 -1.61
N ASN A 198 -0.75 23.23 -2.72
CA ASN A 198 -1.40 23.06 -4.01
C ASN A 198 -2.49 21.97 -3.97
N LEU A 199 -3.50 22.18 -3.11
CA LEU A 199 -4.69 21.34 -3.16
C LEU A 199 -5.47 21.66 -4.44
N PRO A 200 -5.81 20.66 -5.24
CA PRO A 200 -6.64 20.87 -6.41
C PRO A 200 -7.95 21.55 -6.02
N ALA A 201 -8.32 22.61 -6.76
CA ALA A 201 -9.55 23.36 -6.51
C ALA A 201 -10.80 22.46 -6.55
N GLU A 202 -10.75 21.39 -7.33
CA GLU A 202 -11.80 20.38 -7.45
C GLU A 202 -11.98 19.57 -6.16
N LEU A 203 -10.89 19.26 -5.46
CA LEU A 203 -10.96 18.59 -4.16
C LEU A 203 -11.49 19.54 -3.10
N LEU A 204 -11.09 20.82 -3.15
CA LEU A 204 -11.66 21.89 -2.33
C LEU A 204 -13.17 22.03 -2.54
N ALA A 205 -13.62 21.99 -3.81
CA ALA A 205 -15.03 22.09 -4.15
C ALA A 205 -15.86 20.88 -3.67
N ARG A 206 -15.30 19.67 -3.70
CA ARG A 206 -15.95 18.45 -3.17
C ARG A 206 -16.20 18.54 -1.66
N GLY A 207 -15.23 19.09 -0.91
CA GLY A 207 -15.38 19.30 0.54
C GLY A 207 -16.41 20.34 0.94
N ARG A 208 -16.84 21.23 0.04
CA ARG A 208 -17.83 22.29 0.32
C ARG A 208 -19.30 21.89 0.07
N LYS A 209 -19.55 20.70 -0.46
CA LYS A 209 -20.91 20.25 -0.82
C LYS A 209 -21.67 19.57 0.32
N VAL A 210 -21.33 19.91 1.57
CA VAL A 210 -22.10 19.48 2.72
C VAL A 210 -22.67 20.68 3.43
N GLN A 211 -23.80 21.10 2.98
CA GLN A 211 -24.83 21.80 3.75
C GLN A 211 -26.13 21.02 3.63
#